data_ee09a49526fc5fe590a797c308f5676b
#
_entry.id   ee09a49526fc5fe590a797c308f5676b
#
_cell.length_a   1.000
_cell.length_b   1.000
_cell.length_c   1.000
_cell.angle_alpha   90.00
_cell.angle_beta   90.00
_cell.angle_gamma   90.00
#
_symmetry.space_group_name_H-M   'P 1'
#
loop_
_entity.id
_entity.type
_entity.pdbx_description
1 polymer ?
#
loop_
_entity_poly.entity_id
_entity_poly.type
_entity_poly.pdbx_seq_one_letter_code
_entity_poly.pdbx_strand_id
1 'polypeptide(L)'
;MRNKLLAFFFFVCGWNLISAQSLNTHPFLDETMVSWRQFSVEETGVHKITKDFLSKLDLPVQEIDPRTIRIFGRGGQMLPLKLGEAVETLYENALIVKGEEDGSFDDADYILFMGYANDTWNKESETYLNLYHDTAQYYITYGTSFGKRALAMEGTASPETAAVTDAVYTAFLEEDKYNIGSLGRRWFGKRFSNDKEESFTLETPNVASGTQIDVAARVASDGSNTTSFRLTIGGDADAKSISGTSKTIVGSAPSTSFNKLRGMIHLPQNAAESITAKLLYDANGDLSSNGYLDFIMAQYQRNLDGAGGSFMFSLASQDAAQQLAVAAASPETCVWELDGDVVHMPPAGATAFGCDVIVDEDSKFYLSTAYKTPTYRRSTRVLNPTSFLNNLMALPPTTYLLITSEAFRKEAELLVSHRKNVAGLSAQVVT
;
A
#
# COMPACT_ATOMS: atom_id res chain seq x y z
N MET A 1 8.26 75.84 -8.67
CA MET A 1 8.81 74.83 -9.57
C MET A 1 8.50 73.49 -8.97
N ARG A 2 7.47 72.79 -9.50
CA ARG A 2 6.99 71.52 -8.97
C ARG A 2 7.17 70.44 -10.05
N ASN A 3 8.13 69.57 -9.85
CA ASN A 3 8.32 68.40 -10.70
C ASN A 3 7.28 67.36 -10.39
N LYS A 4 6.44 67.03 -11.37
CA LYS A 4 5.54 65.88 -11.33
C LYS A 4 6.28 64.65 -11.84
N LEU A 5 6.50 63.66 -10.97
CA LEU A 5 6.95 62.32 -11.34
C LEU A 5 5.73 61.57 -11.88
N LEU A 6 5.78 61.17 -13.14
CA LEU A 6 4.83 60.21 -13.73
C LEU A 6 5.32 58.80 -13.36
N ALA A 7 4.56 58.09 -12.56
CA ALA A 7 4.74 56.68 -12.32
C ALA A 7 4.04 55.86 -13.44
N PHE A 8 4.81 55.18 -14.24
CA PHE A 8 4.32 54.20 -15.22
C PHE A 8 4.06 52.88 -14.51
N PHE A 9 2.78 52.53 -14.37
CA PHE A 9 2.37 51.20 -13.92
C PHE A 9 2.46 50.23 -15.12
N PHE A 10 3.45 49.37 -15.12
CA PHE A 10 3.48 48.20 -16.00
C PHE A 10 2.53 47.15 -15.43
N PHE A 11 1.37 46.99 -16.07
CA PHE A 11 0.46 45.88 -15.84
C PHE A 11 1.06 44.65 -16.55
N VAL A 12 1.80 43.84 -15.81
CA VAL A 12 2.22 42.52 -16.29
C VAL A 12 1.02 41.60 -16.18
N CYS A 13 0.31 41.42 -17.29
CA CYS A 13 -0.63 40.29 -17.44
C CYS A 13 0.19 39.00 -17.36
N GLY A 14 0.23 38.39 -16.18
CA GLY A 14 0.69 37.02 -16.00
C GLY A 14 -0.23 36.08 -16.75
N TRP A 15 0.13 35.72 -17.96
CA TRP A 15 -0.41 34.53 -18.57
C TRP A 15 0.06 33.36 -17.75
N ASN A 16 -0.86 32.82 -16.94
CA ASN A 16 -0.72 31.47 -16.46
C ASN A 16 -0.71 30.56 -17.69
N LEU A 17 0.48 30.26 -18.19
CA LEU A 17 0.71 29.11 -19.04
C LEU A 17 0.33 27.91 -18.13
N ILE A 18 -0.91 27.46 -18.23
CA ILE A 18 -1.23 26.08 -17.87
C ILE A 18 -0.30 25.27 -18.78
N SER A 19 0.79 24.80 -18.23
CA SER A 19 1.60 23.77 -18.86
C SER A 19 0.65 22.60 -19.10
N ALA A 20 0.20 22.44 -20.34
CA ALA A 20 -0.26 21.16 -20.78
C ALA A 20 0.92 20.22 -20.50
N GLN A 21 0.84 19.41 -19.47
CA GLN A 21 1.81 18.33 -19.24
C GLN A 21 1.85 17.55 -20.54
N SER A 22 3.02 17.54 -21.15
CA SER A 22 3.18 16.90 -22.45
C SER A 22 2.79 15.44 -22.28
N LEU A 23 1.91 14.95 -23.13
CA LEU A 23 1.52 13.55 -23.27
C LEU A 23 2.71 12.58 -23.40
N ASN A 24 3.92 13.12 -23.61
CA ASN A 24 5.18 12.39 -23.75
C ASN A 24 5.84 11.98 -22.43
N THR A 25 5.21 12.18 -21.28
CA THR A 25 5.81 11.84 -19.99
C THR A 25 5.39 10.47 -19.45
N HIS A 26 4.49 9.76 -20.11
CA HIS A 26 4.10 8.43 -19.65
C HIS A 26 5.23 7.42 -19.92
N PRO A 27 5.73 6.67 -18.92
CA PRO A 27 6.90 5.79 -19.08
C PRO A 27 6.77 4.79 -20.24
N PHE A 28 5.58 4.29 -20.53
CA PHE A 28 5.34 3.39 -21.66
C PHE A 28 5.53 4.04 -23.06
N LEU A 29 5.59 5.36 -23.13
CA LEU A 29 5.84 6.11 -24.36
C LEU A 29 7.29 6.56 -24.49
N ASP A 30 8.13 6.27 -23.51
CA ASP A 30 9.55 6.57 -23.57
C ASP A 30 10.25 5.60 -24.53
N GLU A 31 10.63 6.12 -25.71
CA GLU A 31 11.28 5.34 -26.77
C GLU A 31 12.68 4.85 -26.39
N THR A 32 13.24 5.37 -25.30
CA THR A 32 14.54 4.92 -24.76
C THR A 32 14.42 3.59 -24.00
N MET A 33 13.21 3.15 -23.69
CA MET A 33 12.92 1.90 -22.97
C MET A 33 12.57 0.77 -23.91
N VAL A 34 13.19 -0.36 -23.68
CA VAL A 34 13.06 -1.55 -24.53
C VAL A 34 12.41 -2.68 -23.73
N SER A 35 11.48 -3.40 -24.36
CA SER A 35 11.02 -4.70 -23.86
C SER A 35 10.47 -4.70 -22.43
N TRP A 36 9.24 -4.32 -22.27
CA TRP A 36 8.53 -4.35 -20.99
C TRP A 36 8.07 -5.78 -20.62
N ARG A 37 8.26 -6.15 -19.35
CA ARG A 37 7.74 -7.39 -18.76
C ARG A 37 6.97 -7.08 -17.49
N GLN A 38 5.94 -7.88 -17.24
CA GLN A 38 5.09 -7.77 -16.06
C GLN A 38 5.39 -8.90 -15.08
N PHE A 39 5.40 -8.58 -13.80
CA PHE A 39 5.48 -9.55 -12.71
C PHE A 39 4.60 -9.09 -11.53
N SER A 40 4.42 -9.95 -10.54
CA SER A 40 3.52 -9.68 -9.42
C SER A 40 4.25 -9.65 -8.09
N VAL A 41 3.72 -8.84 -7.17
CA VAL A 41 4.11 -8.80 -5.77
C VAL A 41 2.89 -9.17 -4.92
N GLU A 42 3.03 -10.20 -4.10
CA GLU A 42 1.95 -10.73 -3.25
C GLU A 42 2.10 -10.31 -1.79
N GLU A 43 3.31 -9.96 -1.37
CA GLU A 43 3.62 -9.52 -0.01
C GLU A 43 4.40 -8.20 -0.03
N THR A 44 4.07 -7.29 0.86
CA THR A 44 4.87 -6.06 1.04
C THR A 44 6.23 -6.39 1.62
N GLY A 45 7.29 -5.83 1.02
CA GLY A 45 8.67 -6.01 1.50
C GLY A 45 9.75 -5.78 0.46
N VAL A 46 11.00 -5.97 0.88
CA VAL A 46 12.14 -5.88 -0.02
C VAL A 46 12.22 -7.15 -0.86
N HIS A 47 12.11 -6.99 -2.17
CA HIS A 47 12.15 -8.09 -3.13
C HIS A 47 13.50 -8.20 -3.80
N LYS A 48 13.96 -9.44 -3.95
CA LYS A 48 15.20 -9.79 -4.63
C LYS A 48 14.90 -10.39 -6.00
N ILE A 49 15.39 -9.77 -7.06
CA ILE A 49 15.32 -10.23 -8.43
C ILE A 49 16.72 -10.72 -8.84
N THR A 50 16.81 -11.97 -9.24
CA THR A 50 18.05 -12.63 -9.68
C THR A 50 18.07 -12.75 -11.20
N LYS A 51 19.22 -13.11 -11.76
CA LYS A 51 19.41 -13.44 -13.18
C LYS A 51 18.43 -14.53 -13.67
N ASP A 52 18.19 -15.56 -12.85
CA ASP A 52 17.22 -16.61 -13.14
C ASP A 52 15.81 -16.07 -13.28
N PHE A 53 15.41 -15.14 -12.40
CA PHE A 53 14.10 -14.50 -12.49
C PHE A 53 13.95 -13.62 -13.74
N LEU A 54 14.98 -12.83 -14.10
CA LEU A 54 15.00 -12.05 -15.33
C LEU A 54 14.90 -12.94 -16.58
N SER A 55 15.60 -14.07 -16.56
CA SER A 55 15.55 -15.07 -17.65
C SER A 55 14.16 -15.70 -17.78
N LYS A 56 13.46 -15.98 -16.65
CA LYS A 56 12.06 -16.45 -16.66
C LYS A 56 11.09 -15.44 -17.23
N LEU A 57 11.42 -14.16 -17.18
CA LEU A 57 10.67 -13.08 -17.82
C LEU A 57 10.99 -12.93 -19.33
N ASP A 58 11.77 -13.82 -19.92
CA ASP A 58 12.24 -13.75 -21.32
C ASP A 58 12.98 -12.44 -21.63
N LEU A 59 13.76 -11.93 -20.68
CA LEU A 59 14.65 -10.80 -20.87
C LEU A 59 16.02 -11.28 -21.39
N PRO A 60 16.65 -10.60 -22.37
CA PRO A 60 17.96 -10.98 -22.91
C PRO A 60 19.07 -10.53 -21.95
N VAL A 61 19.16 -11.15 -20.78
CA VAL A 61 20.00 -10.72 -19.65
C VAL A 61 21.46 -10.49 -20.01
N GLN A 62 21.99 -11.27 -20.98
CA GLN A 62 23.36 -11.14 -21.45
C GLN A 62 23.64 -9.85 -22.24
N GLU A 63 22.61 -9.18 -22.70
CA GLU A 63 22.69 -7.95 -23.52
C GLU A 63 22.30 -6.70 -22.72
N ILE A 64 21.85 -6.87 -21.48
CA ILE A 64 21.35 -5.79 -20.65
C ILE A 64 22.47 -5.20 -19.80
N ASP A 65 22.71 -3.92 -19.95
CA ASP A 65 23.47 -3.15 -18.96
C ASP A 65 22.60 -2.97 -17.70
N PRO A 66 22.96 -3.59 -16.55
CA PRO A 66 22.14 -3.57 -15.35
C PRO A 66 21.85 -2.15 -14.83
N ARG A 67 22.69 -1.17 -15.14
CA ARG A 67 22.49 0.23 -14.78
C ARG A 67 21.27 0.84 -15.44
N THR A 68 20.81 0.26 -16.57
CA THR A 68 19.63 0.73 -17.31
C THR A 68 18.33 0.07 -16.90
N ILE A 69 18.37 -0.92 -16.03
CA ILE A 69 17.17 -1.62 -15.55
C ILE A 69 16.34 -0.66 -14.69
N ARG A 70 15.02 -0.68 -14.97
CA ARG A 70 14.01 0.10 -14.26
C ARG A 70 12.83 -0.77 -13.87
N ILE A 71 12.25 -0.50 -12.71
CA ILE A 71 11.02 -1.14 -12.22
C ILE A 71 9.97 -0.07 -11.96
N PHE A 72 8.81 -0.26 -12.55
CA PHE A 72 7.66 0.63 -12.40
C PHE A 72 6.51 -0.08 -11.72
N GLY A 73 5.76 0.67 -10.92
CA GLY A 73 4.58 0.21 -10.22
C GLY A 73 4.50 0.83 -8.84
N ARG A 74 3.29 0.95 -8.33
CA ARG A 74 3.04 1.59 -7.03
C ARG A 74 2.43 0.60 -6.02
N GLY A 75 2.47 -0.69 -6.32
CA GLY A 75 1.70 -1.67 -5.59
C GLY A 75 0.22 -1.60 -5.92
N GLY A 76 -0.57 -2.27 -5.12
CA GLY A 76 -2.02 -2.34 -5.29
C GLY A 76 -2.81 -1.29 -4.53
N GLN A 77 -2.27 -0.11 -4.27
CA GLN A 77 -3.00 0.95 -3.59
C GLN A 77 -4.29 1.30 -4.34
N MET A 78 -5.40 1.37 -3.62
CA MET A 78 -6.67 1.78 -4.19
C MET A 78 -6.62 3.21 -4.71
N LEU A 79 -7.28 3.46 -5.83
CA LEU A 79 -7.43 4.81 -6.35
C LEU A 79 -8.28 5.67 -5.39
N PRO A 80 -8.02 6.99 -5.32
CA PRO A 80 -8.85 7.92 -4.55
C PRO A 80 -10.31 7.84 -4.95
N LEU A 81 -11.21 8.03 -4.00
CA LEU A 81 -12.67 8.05 -4.28
C LEU A 81 -13.11 9.32 -4.99
N LYS A 82 -12.38 10.40 -4.82
CA LYS A 82 -12.70 11.68 -5.44
C LYS A 82 -12.11 11.74 -6.85
N LEU A 83 -12.97 12.09 -7.79
CA LEU A 83 -12.54 12.35 -9.16
C LEU A 83 -11.64 13.59 -9.19
N GLY A 84 -10.56 13.52 -9.98
CA GLY A 84 -9.63 14.64 -10.17
C GLY A 84 -8.43 14.64 -9.20
N GLU A 85 -8.37 13.77 -8.22
CA GLU A 85 -7.15 13.51 -7.48
C GLU A 85 -6.23 12.67 -8.37
N ALA A 86 -5.13 13.28 -8.81
CA ALA A 86 -4.17 12.61 -9.67
C ALA A 86 -3.39 11.57 -8.88
N VAL A 87 -3.29 10.36 -9.44
CA VAL A 87 -2.44 9.29 -8.92
C VAL A 87 -1.44 8.92 -10.00
N GLU A 88 -0.17 8.99 -9.69
CA GLU A 88 0.86 8.45 -10.56
C GLU A 88 0.80 6.91 -10.50
N THR A 89 0.31 6.30 -11.57
CA THR A 89 0.07 4.85 -11.63
C THR A 89 1.33 4.06 -11.99
N LEU A 90 2.29 4.70 -12.66
CA LEU A 90 3.57 4.12 -13.06
C LEU A 90 4.73 4.88 -12.43
N TYR A 91 4.84 4.76 -11.11
CA TYR A 91 5.96 5.31 -10.35
C TYR A 91 7.22 4.47 -10.61
N GLU A 92 8.36 5.11 -10.90
CA GLU A 92 9.65 4.44 -11.00
C GLU A 92 10.20 4.18 -9.59
N ASN A 93 10.38 2.90 -9.26
CA ASN A 93 10.92 2.50 -7.97
C ASN A 93 12.45 2.66 -7.96
N ALA A 94 12.97 3.12 -6.83
CA ALA A 94 14.40 3.15 -6.61
C ALA A 94 14.93 1.73 -6.36
N LEU A 95 16.04 1.39 -7.01
CA LEU A 95 16.65 0.06 -6.97
C LEU A 95 18.01 0.11 -6.29
N ILE A 96 18.36 -0.98 -5.61
CA ILE A 96 19.75 -1.33 -5.36
C ILE A 96 20.09 -2.45 -6.33
N VAL A 97 21.08 -2.23 -7.18
CA VAL A 97 21.57 -3.27 -8.10
C VAL A 97 23.00 -3.63 -7.68
N LYS A 98 23.17 -4.84 -7.20
CA LYS A 98 24.49 -5.37 -6.80
C LYS A 98 25.17 -5.98 -8.01
N GLY A 99 26.43 -5.57 -8.25
CA GLY A 99 27.26 -6.01 -9.37
C GLY A 99 27.11 -5.20 -10.64
N GLU A 100 26.39 -4.05 -10.64
CA GLU A 100 26.15 -3.27 -11.86
C GLU A 100 27.37 -2.49 -12.38
N GLU A 101 28.47 -2.42 -11.61
CA GLU A 101 29.61 -1.54 -11.86
C GLU A 101 30.37 -1.91 -13.15
N ASP A 102 30.42 -3.18 -13.51
CA ASP A 102 31.11 -3.66 -14.72
C ASP A 102 30.23 -3.62 -15.99
N GLY A 103 28.92 -3.31 -15.85
CA GLY A 103 28.00 -3.20 -16.97
C GLY A 103 27.42 -4.54 -17.46
N SER A 104 27.66 -5.63 -16.73
CA SER A 104 27.13 -6.97 -17.01
C SER A 104 26.26 -7.44 -15.85
N PHE A 105 25.23 -8.26 -16.14
CA PHE A 105 24.43 -8.87 -15.08
C PHE A 105 24.84 -10.33 -14.91
N ASP A 106 25.69 -10.59 -13.91
CA ASP A 106 26.28 -11.90 -13.66
C ASP A 106 25.43 -12.79 -12.74
N ASP A 107 25.85 -14.04 -12.52
CA ASP A 107 25.09 -15.02 -11.72
C ASP A 107 25.01 -14.64 -10.24
N ALA A 108 26.00 -13.87 -9.74
CA ALA A 108 26.02 -13.37 -8.36
C ALA A 108 25.21 -12.08 -8.16
N ASP A 109 24.85 -11.42 -9.25
CA ASP A 109 24.19 -10.12 -9.21
C ASP A 109 22.70 -10.22 -8.91
N TYR A 110 22.18 -9.17 -8.34
CA TYR A 110 20.76 -9.10 -8.02
C TYR A 110 20.28 -7.67 -7.86
N ILE A 111 18.97 -7.52 -8.01
CA ILE A 111 18.26 -6.26 -7.80
C ILE A 111 17.46 -6.39 -6.51
N LEU A 112 17.50 -5.34 -5.67
CA LEU A 112 16.58 -5.13 -4.56
C LEU A 112 15.68 -3.94 -4.84
N PHE A 113 14.39 -4.06 -4.53
CA PHE A 113 13.44 -2.97 -4.55
C PHE A 113 12.36 -3.16 -3.50
N MET A 114 11.78 -2.06 -3.04
CA MET A 114 10.63 -2.10 -2.14
C MET A 114 9.35 -2.37 -2.94
N GLY A 115 8.80 -3.56 -2.77
CA GLY A 115 7.54 -3.96 -3.39
C GLY A 115 6.39 -3.88 -2.40
N TYR A 116 5.26 -3.31 -2.81
CA TYR A 116 4.05 -3.23 -2.02
C TYR A 116 3.01 -4.20 -2.56
N ALA A 117 2.45 -5.01 -1.67
CA ALA A 117 1.25 -5.80 -1.97
C ALA A 117 0.02 -4.90 -2.09
N ASN A 118 -1.11 -5.52 -2.41
CA ASN A 118 -2.37 -4.79 -2.53
C ASN A 118 -2.93 -4.34 -1.19
N ASP A 119 -2.75 -5.15 -0.15
CA ASP A 119 -3.33 -4.90 1.14
C ASP A 119 -2.48 -3.90 1.93
N THR A 120 -3.11 -2.78 2.24
CA THR A 120 -2.55 -1.70 3.06
C THR A 120 -3.68 -0.87 3.62
N TRP A 121 -3.46 -0.26 4.79
CA TRP A 121 -4.48 0.60 5.38
C TRP A 121 -4.84 1.77 4.48
N ASN A 122 -6.08 1.79 4.01
CA ASN A 122 -6.65 2.90 3.25
C ASN A 122 -7.51 3.76 4.19
N LYS A 123 -7.03 4.96 4.48
CA LYS A 123 -7.69 5.88 5.42
C LYS A 123 -9.06 6.35 4.91
N GLU A 124 -9.23 6.52 3.61
CA GLU A 124 -10.46 7.02 3.00
C GLU A 124 -11.57 5.95 3.02
N SER A 125 -11.24 4.73 2.69
CA SER A 125 -12.17 3.58 2.74
C SER A 125 -12.23 2.92 4.11
N GLU A 126 -11.27 3.22 5.00
CA GLU A 126 -11.11 2.60 6.32
C GLU A 126 -11.15 1.06 6.22
N THR A 127 -10.31 0.49 5.38
CA THR A 127 -10.11 -0.94 5.19
C THR A 127 -8.63 -1.23 4.97
N TYR A 128 -8.17 -2.39 5.38
CA TYR A 128 -6.81 -2.87 5.11
C TYR A 128 -6.76 -3.67 3.81
N LEU A 129 -7.81 -4.44 3.52
CA LEU A 129 -7.91 -5.22 2.30
C LEU A 129 -8.19 -4.36 1.08
N ASN A 130 -7.59 -4.70 -0.06
CA ASN A 130 -7.90 -4.04 -1.32
C ASN A 130 -9.24 -4.56 -1.87
N LEU A 131 -10.18 -3.65 -2.11
CA LEU A 131 -11.55 -3.98 -2.55
C LEU A 131 -11.66 -4.45 -4.00
N TYR A 132 -10.59 -4.36 -4.81
CA TYR A 132 -10.67 -4.53 -6.25
C TYR A 132 -9.70 -5.54 -6.83
N HIS A 133 -8.61 -5.83 -6.16
CA HIS A 133 -7.54 -6.65 -6.72
C HIS A 133 -6.73 -7.36 -5.63
N ASP A 134 -6.35 -8.62 -5.87
CA ASP A 134 -5.64 -9.45 -4.90
C ASP A 134 -4.12 -9.46 -5.09
N THR A 135 -3.61 -8.87 -6.17
CA THR A 135 -2.20 -8.97 -6.52
C THR A 135 -1.67 -7.67 -7.12
N ALA A 136 -0.61 -7.12 -6.56
CA ALA A 136 0.06 -5.93 -7.07
C ALA A 136 0.86 -6.25 -8.35
N GLN A 137 0.70 -5.43 -9.36
CA GLN A 137 1.39 -5.58 -10.64
C GLN A 137 2.53 -4.58 -10.75
N TYR A 138 3.70 -5.10 -11.16
CA TYR A 138 4.90 -4.32 -11.43
C TYR A 138 5.39 -4.59 -12.85
N TYR A 139 6.12 -3.65 -13.38
CA TYR A 139 6.68 -3.72 -14.72
C TYR A 139 8.18 -3.49 -14.66
N ILE A 140 8.93 -4.34 -15.31
CA ILE A 140 10.38 -4.20 -15.48
C ILE A 140 10.71 -3.95 -16.95
N THR A 141 11.65 -3.05 -17.15
CA THR A 141 12.19 -2.69 -18.47
C THR A 141 13.66 -2.32 -18.36
N TYR A 142 14.32 -2.16 -19.48
CA TYR A 142 15.67 -1.64 -19.61
C TYR A 142 15.76 -0.71 -20.82
N GLY A 143 16.85 0.02 -20.96
CA GLY A 143 16.96 0.97 -22.07
C GLY A 143 18.35 1.57 -22.23
N THR A 144 18.39 2.81 -22.74
CA THR A 144 19.62 3.54 -23.00
C THR A 144 19.98 4.56 -21.90
N SER A 145 19.08 4.80 -20.95
CA SER A 145 19.29 5.71 -19.84
C SER A 145 19.31 4.96 -18.51
N PHE A 146 20.06 5.44 -17.54
CA PHE A 146 20.16 4.84 -16.22
C PHE A 146 18.82 4.92 -15.47
N GLY A 147 18.50 3.85 -14.74
CA GLY A 147 17.34 3.79 -13.89
C GLY A 147 17.56 4.46 -12.53
N LYS A 148 16.47 4.70 -11.82
CA LYS A 148 16.48 5.27 -10.47
C LYS A 148 17.17 4.32 -9.49
N ARG A 149 18.06 4.85 -8.64
CA ARG A 149 18.77 4.08 -7.61
C ARG A 149 18.44 4.58 -6.23
N ALA A 150 18.30 3.64 -5.28
CA ALA A 150 18.27 3.96 -3.87
C ALA A 150 19.68 4.25 -3.37
N LEU A 151 19.80 5.17 -2.44
CA LEU A 151 21.05 5.47 -1.75
C LEU A 151 21.28 4.41 -0.65
N ALA A 152 22.22 3.50 -0.87
CA ALA A 152 22.64 2.56 0.14
C ALA A 152 23.61 3.21 1.12
N MET A 153 23.27 3.21 2.40
CA MET A 153 24.10 3.74 3.49
C MET A 153 24.49 2.59 4.44
N GLU A 154 25.74 2.56 4.83
CA GLU A 154 26.19 1.64 5.88
C GLU A 154 25.91 2.25 7.25
N GLY A 155 25.22 1.52 8.11
CA GLY A 155 24.96 1.90 9.48
C GLY A 155 26.19 1.80 10.37
N THR A 156 26.07 2.19 11.64
CA THR A 156 27.14 2.08 12.64
C THR A 156 27.04 0.75 13.40
N ALA A 157 28.14 0.06 13.61
CA ALA A 157 28.17 -1.20 14.35
C ALA A 157 27.83 -1.07 15.85
N SER A 158 27.86 0.15 16.37
CA SER A 158 27.59 0.44 17.79
C SER A 158 26.55 1.54 17.88
N PRO A 159 25.26 1.21 17.99
CA PRO A 159 24.20 2.20 18.21
C PRO A 159 24.44 3.02 19.47
N GLU A 160 23.97 4.25 19.48
CA GLU A 160 24.00 5.12 20.65
C GLU A 160 23.09 4.58 21.77
N THR A 161 23.43 4.91 23.03
CA THR A 161 22.64 4.46 24.18
C THR A 161 21.20 5.04 24.18
N ALA A 162 21.02 6.20 23.56
CA ALA A 162 19.72 6.88 23.45
C ALA A 162 18.99 6.58 22.14
N ALA A 163 19.49 5.63 21.33
CA ALA A 163 18.87 5.26 20.07
C ALA A 163 17.47 4.65 20.29
N VAL A 164 16.61 4.84 19.30
CA VAL A 164 15.24 4.29 19.28
C VAL A 164 15.31 2.79 18.97
N THR A 165 14.77 1.98 19.87
CA THR A 165 14.81 0.50 19.80
C THR A 165 13.48 -0.13 19.43
N ASP A 166 12.42 0.65 19.38
CA ASP A 166 11.06 0.19 19.04
C ASP A 166 10.29 1.25 18.26
N ALA A 167 9.24 0.84 17.60
CA ALA A 167 8.46 1.72 16.75
C ALA A 167 6.97 1.30 16.71
N VAL A 168 6.11 2.23 16.33
CA VAL A 168 4.68 2.00 16.22
C VAL A 168 4.39 0.98 15.11
N TYR A 169 3.73 -0.10 15.47
CA TYR A 169 3.23 -1.12 14.56
C TYR A 169 1.73 -1.35 14.76
N THR A 170 1.03 -1.69 13.69
CA THR A 170 -0.39 -2.02 13.75
C THR A 170 -0.63 -3.40 13.12
N ALA A 171 -1.14 -4.31 13.94
CA ALA A 171 -1.65 -5.60 13.50
C ALA A 171 -3.12 -5.47 13.09
N PHE A 172 -3.51 -6.15 12.01
CA PHE A 172 -4.88 -6.18 11.49
C PHE A 172 -5.39 -7.60 11.37
N LEU A 173 -6.68 -7.77 11.63
CA LEU A 173 -7.47 -8.92 11.26
C LEU A 173 -8.69 -8.41 10.53
N GLU A 174 -8.77 -8.65 9.24
CA GLU A 174 -9.88 -8.26 8.36
C GLU A 174 -10.14 -9.36 7.34
N GLU A 175 -11.40 -9.63 7.07
CA GLU A 175 -11.86 -10.54 6.02
C GLU A 175 -13.11 -9.96 5.37
N ASP A 176 -13.33 -10.27 4.09
CA ASP A 176 -14.45 -9.79 3.29
C ASP A 176 -15.30 -10.97 2.80
N LYS A 177 -16.34 -11.36 3.57
CA LYS A 177 -17.21 -12.49 3.25
C LYS A 177 -18.67 -12.11 3.08
N TYR A 178 -19.13 -11.08 3.77
CA TYR A 178 -20.54 -10.70 3.83
C TYR A 178 -20.75 -9.25 3.41
N ASN A 179 -21.64 -9.02 2.46
CA ASN A 179 -22.08 -7.68 2.07
C ASN A 179 -23.51 -7.46 2.56
N ILE A 180 -23.72 -6.62 3.57
CA ILE A 180 -25.03 -6.38 4.17
C ILE A 180 -25.92 -5.63 3.16
N GLY A 181 -27.06 -6.24 2.83
CA GLY A 181 -28.04 -5.65 1.92
C GLY A 181 -27.54 -5.44 0.49
N SER A 182 -26.42 -6.05 0.10
CA SER A 182 -25.77 -5.84 -1.22
C SER A 182 -25.49 -4.35 -1.50
N LEU A 183 -25.07 -3.63 -0.46
CA LEU A 183 -24.92 -2.16 -0.46
C LEU A 183 -23.48 -1.71 -0.77
N GLY A 184 -22.93 -2.13 -1.90
CA GLY A 184 -21.70 -1.55 -2.44
C GLY A 184 -20.41 -2.07 -1.80
N ARG A 185 -19.49 -1.19 -1.42
CA ARG A 185 -18.09 -1.50 -1.14
C ARG A 185 -17.76 -2.03 0.25
N ARG A 186 -18.69 -1.92 1.22
CA ARG A 186 -18.42 -2.35 2.60
C ARG A 186 -18.74 -3.83 2.76
N TRP A 187 -17.74 -4.62 3.09
CA TRP A 187 -17.83 -6.04 3.37
C TRP A 187 -17.45 -6.31 4.83
N PHE A 188 -17.78 -7.50 5.31
CA PHE A 188 -17.56 -7.92 6.69
C PHE A 188 -17.06 -9.36 6.72
N GLY A 189 -16.12 -9.65 7.61
CA GLY A 189 -15.50 -10.97 7.70
C GLY A 189 -16.31 -12.00 8.44
N LYS A 190 -16.97 -11.60 9.53
CA LYS A 190 -17.69 -12.50 10.40
C LYS A 190 -19.13 -12.03 10.63
N ARG A 191 -20.06 -12.96 10.57
CA ARG A 191 -21.47 -12.77 10.94
C ARG A 191 -21.75 -13.47 12.28
N PHE A 192 -22.44 -12.76 13.18
CA PHE A 192 -22.93 -13.25 14.47
C PHE A 192 -24.46 -13.39 14.41
N SER A 193 -24.99 -14.45 15.01
CA SER A 193 -26.43 -14.64 15.16
C SER A 193 -26.71 -15.06 16.59
N ASN A 194 -27.80 -14.53 17.20
CA ASN A 194 -28.32 -14.95 18.50
C ASN A 194 -27.25 -14.94 19.62
N ASP A 195 -26.81 -13.78 20.05
CA ASP A 195 -25.97 -13.58 21.23
C ASP A 195 -24.75 -14.50 21.29
N LYS A 196 -24.05 -14.62 20.19
CA LYS A 196 -22.84 -15.46 20.09
C LYS A 196 -21.58 -14.67 20.39
N GLU A 197 -20.70 -15.36 21.11
CA GLU A 197 -19.30 -14.95 21.28
C GLU A 197 -18.42 -15.72 20.31
N GLU A 198 -17.48 -15.01 19.71
CA GLU A 198 -16.46 -15.57 18.84
C GLU A 198 -15.08 -15.07 19.26
N SER A 199 -14.09 -15.94 19.11
CA SER A 199 -12.71 -15.64 19.46
C SER A 199 -11.87 -15.46 18.20
N PHE A 200 -11.01 -14.46 18.21
CA PHE A 200 -10.08 -14.11 17.14
C PHE A 200 -8.67 -14.04 17.69
N THR A 201 -7.70 -14.52 16.95
CA THR A 201 -6.28 -14.40 17.30
C THR A 201 -5.66 -13.32 16.42
N LEU A 202 -5.02 -12.33 17.05
CA LEU A 202 -4.18 -11.35 16.37
C LEU A 202 -2.73 -11.66 16.70
N GLU A 203 -1.92 -11.84 15.67
CA GLU A 203 -0.48 -11.94 15.83
C GLU A 203 0.09 -10.58 16.26
N THR A 204 0.79 -10.57 17.37
CA THR A 204 1.43 -9.38 17.93
C THR A 204 2.91 -9.66 18.18
N PRO A 205 3.68 -9.90 17.09
CA PRO A 205 5.07 -10.31 17.23
C PRO A 205 5.93 -9.20 17.85
N ASN A 206 6.86 -9.60 18.68
CA ASN A 206 7.97 -8.80 19.19
C ASN A 206 7.55 -7.49 19.92
N VAL A 207 6.50 -7.57 20.74
CA VAL A 207 5.99 -6.44 21.52
C VAL A 207 7.08 -5.89 22.45
N ALA A 208 7.28 -4.58 22.42
CA ALA A 208 8.22 -3.93 23.34
C ALA A 208 7.71 -4.00 24.79
N SER A 209 8.63 -4.22 25.74
CA SER A 209 8.29 -4.40 27.16
C SER A 209 7.61 -3.17 27.75
N GLY A 210 6.55 -3.38 28.51
CA GLY A 210 5.82 -2.30 29.19
C GLY A 210 4.88 -1.48 28.31
N THR A 211 4.66 -1.91 27.06
CA THR A 211 3.81 -1.24 26.08
C THR A 211 2.33 -1.38 26.40
N GLN A 212 1.57 -0.32 26.12
CA GLN A 212 0.11 -0.37 26.02
C GLN A 212 -0.28 -0.72 24.58
N ILE A 213 -1.30 -1.57 24.45
CA ILE A 213 -1.93 -1.83 23.15
C ILE A 213 -3.21 -1.01 23.03
N ASP A 214 -3.33 -0.24 21.94
CA ASP A 214 -4.59 0.39 21.52
C ASP A 214 -5.33 -0.58 20.58
N VAL A 215 -6.46 -1.12 21.07
CA VAL A 215 -7.27 -2.06 20.30
C VAL A 215 -8.53 -1.38 19.81
N ALA A 216 -8.85 -1.57 18.54
CA ALA A 216 -10.09 -1.11 17.96
C ALA A 216 -10.74 -2.22 17.13
N ALA A 217 -12.06 -2.28 17.13
CA ALA A 217 -12.85 -3.11 16.24
C ALA A 217 -13.93 -2.27 15.57
N ARG A 218 -14.22 -2.58 14.31
CA ARG A 218 -15.37 -2.03 13.61
C ARG A 218 -16.44 -3.11 13.49
N VAL A 219 -17.67 -2.75 13.90
CA VAL A 219 -18.79 -3.66 13.92
C VAL A 219 -20.04 -3.01 13.34
N ALA A 220 -20.97 -3.82 12.88
CA ALA A 220 -22.28 -3.40 12.39
C ALA A 220 -23.37 -4.40 12.79
N SER A 221 -24.64 -4.04 12.62
CA SER A 221 -25.76 -4.96 12.73
C SER A 221 -26.87 -4.64 11.73
N ASP A 222 -27.67 -5.63 11.38
CA ASP A 222 -28.83 -5.52 10.49
C ASP A 222 -30.19 -5.54 11.21
N GLY A 223 -30.18 -5.56 12.55
CA GLY A 223 -31.38 -5.60 13.36
C GLY A 223 -32.20 -4.31 13.36
N SER A 224 -33.49 -4.36 13.73
CA SER A 224 -34.36 -3.19 13.89
C SER A 224 -34.20 -2.52 15.25
N ASN A 225 -33.70 -3.22 16.25
CA ASN A 225 -33.46 -2.74 17.59
C ASN A 225 -32.00 -2.29 17.79
N THR A 226 -31.76 -1.49 18.83
CA THR A 226 -30.40 -1.20 19.25
C THR A 226 -29.76 -2.45 19.80
N THR A 227 -28.71 -2.90 19.14
CA THR A 227 -27.89 -4.05 19.55
C THR A 227 -26.57 -3.58 20.17
N SER A 228 -25.81 -4.46 20.77
CA SER A 228 -24.53 -4.09 21.32
C SER A 228 -23.43 -5.11 21.02
N PHE A 229 -22.20 -4.66 21.11
CA PHE A 229 -21.01 -5.50 21.04
C PHE A 229 -20.14 -5.28 22.27
N ARG A 230 -19.50 -6.34 22.72
CA ARG A 230 -18.47 -6.28 23.74
C ARG A 230 -17.23 -7.00 23.25
N LEU A 231 -16.14 -6.25 23.12
CA LEU A 231 -14.81 -6.75 22.79
C LEU A 231 -14.04 -6.97 24.11
N THR A 232 -13.55 -8.17 24.33
CA THR A 232 -12.74 -8.53 25.48
C THR A 232 -11.38 -9.00 24.99
N ILE A 233 -10.30 -8.44 25.55
CA ILE A 233 -8.93 -8.79 25.21
C ILE A 233 -8.24 -9.32 26.48
N GLY A 234 -7.43 -10.37 26.33
CA GLY A 234 -6.68 -11.02 27.41
C GLY A 234 -7.33 -12.29 27.91
N GLY A 235 -6.65 -12.97 28.82
CA GLY A 235 -7.16 -14.16 29.50
C GLY A 235 -8.17 -13.81 30.60
N ASP A 236 -8.83 -14.83 31.15
CA ASP A 236 -9.95 -14.67 32.09
C ASP A 236 -9.60 -13.86 33.37
N ALA A 237 -8.33 -13.83 33.79
CA ALA A 237 -7.90 -13.12 35.00
C ALA A 237 -7.67 -11.61 34.78
N ASP A 238 -7.28 -11.20 33.55
CA ASP A 238 -6.89 -9.81 33.23
C ASP A 238 -7.72 -9.24 32.06
N ALA A 239 -8.86 -9.86 31.76
CA ALA A 239 -9.71 -9.49 30.65
C ALA A 239 -10.23 -8.06 30.78
N LYS A 240 -9.95 -7.21 29.80
CA LYS A 240 -10.54 -5.87 29.68
C LYS A 240 -11.58 -5.86 28.59
N SER A 241 -12.75 -5.32 28.89
CA SER A 241 -13.87 -5.26 27.97
C SER A 241 -14.16 -3.83 27.52
N ILE A 242 -14.37 -3.68 26.22
CA ILE A 242 -14.83 -2.45 25.58
C ILE A 242 -16.21 -2.73 25.03
N SER A 243 -17.19 -1.92 25.41
CA SER A 243 -18.58 -2.10 24.96
C SER A 243 -19.04 -0.89 24.15
N GLY A 244 -19.88 -1.14 23.16
CA GLY A 244 -20.48 -0.10 22.33
C GLY A 244 -21.79 -0.58 21.74
N THR A 245 -22.72 0.36 21.52
CA THR A 245 -23.99 0.09 20.85
C THR A 245 -23.80 0.19 19.34
N SER A 246 -24.30 -0.76 18.58
CA SER A 246 -24.39 -0.65 17.12
C SER A 246 -25.73 -0.04 16.73
N LYS A 247 -25.72 0.87 15.78
CA LYS A 247 -26.94 1.35 15.13
C LYS A 247 -27.28 0.43 13.98
N THR A 248 -28.56 0.18 13.85
CA THR A 248 -29.13 -0.58 12.77
C THR A 248 -28.85 0.04 11.41
N ILE A 249 -28.46 -0.78 10.45
CA ILE A 249 -28.54 -0.44 9.02
C ILE A 249 -29.96 -0.81 8.57
N VAL A 250 -30.91 0.12 8.69
CA VAL A 250 -32.30 -0.11 8.22
C VAL A 250 -32.54 0.64 6.94
N GLY A 251 -33.05 -0.06 5.95
CA GLY A 251 -33.66 0.53 4.77
C GLY A 251 -32.69 1.06 3.73
N SER A 252 -33.25 1.67 2.72
CA SER A 252 -32.64 2.07 1.46
C SER A 252 -31.59 3.19 1.50
N ALA A 253 -31.20 3.67 2.66
CA ALA A 253 -30.06 4.57 2.82
C ALA A 253 -29.02 3.87 3.70
N PRO A 254 -27.81 3.63 3.20
CA PRO A 254 -26.73 3.11 4.03
C PRO A 254 -26.45 4.16 5.10
N SER A 255 -26.90 3.91 6.32
CA SER A 255 -26.41 4.65 7.47
C SER A 255 -24.92 4.32 7.58
N THR A 256 -24.06 5.29 7.35
CA THR A 256 -22.59 5.19 7.52
C THR A 256 -22.19 5.02 8.99
N SER A 257 -23.11 4.72 9.87
CA SER A 257 -22.91 4.58 11.30
C SER A 257 -22.40 3.17 11.65
N PHE A 258 -21.17 2.89 11.28
CA PHE A 258 -20.44 1.79 11.89
C PHE A 258 -20.01 2.21 13.30
N ASN A 259 -20.14 1.32 14.26
CA ASN A 259 -19.62 1.57 15.59
C ASN A 259 -18.16 1.10 15.66
N LYS A 260 -17.30 1.99 16.13
CA LYS A 260 -15.92 1.67 16.48
C LYS A 260 -15.89 1.41 17.98
N LEU A 261 -15.51 0.19 18.34
CA LEU A 261 -15.09 -0.13 19.69
C LEU A 261 -13.61 0.20 19.78
N ARG A 262 -13.20 1.05 20.72
CA ARG A 262 -11.80 1.41 20.89
C ARG A 262 -11.46 1.53 22.38
N GLY A 263 -10.30 1.03 22.77
CA GLY A 263 -9.79 1.14 24.11
C GLY A 263 -8.33 0.80 24.24
N MET A 264 -7.71 1.34 25.28
CA MET A 264 -6.32 1.07 25.64
C MET A 264 -6.26 -0.10 26.61
N ILE A 265 -5.43 -1.07 26.32
CA ILE A 265 -5.22 -2.26 27.13
C ILE A 265 -3.74 -2.35 27.49
N HIS A 266 -3.46 -2.56 28.78
CA HIS A 266 -2.11 -2.88 29.20
C HIS A 266 -1.84 -4.35 28.95
N LEU A 267 -0.82 -4.64 28.15
CA LEU A 267 -0.32 -6.00 28.05
C LEU A 267 0.63 -6.30 29.21
N PRO A 268 0.64 -7.55 29.69
CA PRO A 268 1.66 -7.99 30.65
C PRO A 268 3.06 -7.86 30.02
N GLN A 269 4.09 -7.67 30.86
CA GLN A 269 5.49 -7.48 30.42
C GLN A 269 6.06 -8.61 29.54
N ASN A 270 5.42 -9.77 29.54
CA ASN A 270 5.74 -10.92 28.68
C ASN A 270 4.54 -11.25 27.79
N ALA A 271 3.99 -10.25 27.10
CA ALA A 271 2.91 -10.50 26.17
C ALA A 271 3.32 -11.59 25.17
N ALA A 272 2.46 -12.57 25.00
CA ALA A 272 2.64 -13.62 24.01
C ALA A 272 2.72 -12.98 22.61
N GLU A 273 3.33 -13.68 21.65
CA GLU A 273 3.40 -13.25 20.26
C GLU A 273 2.01 -13.15 19.58
N SER A 274 0.95 -13.38 20.32
CA SER A 274 -0.43 -13.22 19.87
C SER A 274 -1.34 -12.84 21.04
N ILE A 275 -2.43 -12.14 20.73
CA ILE A 275 -3.51 -11.83 21.66
C ILE A 275 -4.81 -12.46 21.18
N THR A 276 -5.64 -12.91 22.14
CA THR A 276 -6.99 -13.38 21.86
C THR A 276 -7.98 -12.24 22.09
N ALA A 277 -8.74 -11.93 21.07
CA ALA A 277 -9.86 -11.00 21.09
C ALA A 277 -11.17 -11.78 21.07
N LYS A 278 -12.00 -11.66 22.10
CA LYS A 278 -13.34 -12.24 22.15
C LYS A 278 -14.36 -11.17 21.87
N LEU A 279 -15.20 -11.35 20.88
CA LEU A 279 -16.26 -10.42 20.51
C LEU A 279 -17.61 -11.06 20.75
N LEU A 280 -18.38 -10.51 21.67
CA LEU A 280 -19.75 -10.90 21.98
C LEU A 280 -20.70 -9.93 21.31
N TYR A 281 -21.66 -10.46 20.54
CA TYR A 281 -22.80 -9.74 20.01
C TYR A 281 -24.03 -9.99 20.87
N ASP A 282 -24.72 -8.91 21.25
CA ASP A 282 -25.99 -8.95 21.97
C ASP A 282 -27.09 -8.35 21.08
N ALA A 283 -27.98 -9.20 20.62
CA ALA A 283 -29.10 -8.84 19.76
C ALA A 283 -30.22 -8.10 20.48
N ASN A 284 -30.13 -7.94 21.81
CA ASN A 284 -31.16 -7.31 22.65
C ASN A 284 -32.57 -7.87 22.41
N GLY A 285 -32.69 -9.20 22.32
CA GLY A 285 -33.95 -9.92 22.09
C GLY A 285 -34.49 -9.90 20.67
N ASP A 286 -33.79 -9.29 19.71
CA ASP A 286 -34.15 -9.34 18.28
C ASP A 286 -33.54 -10.57 17.61
N LEU A 287 -34.30 -11.69 17.61
CA LEU A 287 -33.84 -12.96 17.05
C LEU A 287 -33.60 -12.93 15.52
N SER A 288 -34.11 -11.92 14.84
CA SER A 288 -33.88 -11.72 13.39
C SER A 288 -32.63 -10.94 13.07
N SER A 289 -32.03 -10.29 14.06
CA SER A 289 -30.86 -9.45 13.93
C SER A 289 -29.56 -10.27 13.85
N ASN A 290 -28.65 -9.81 13.01
CA ASN A 290 -27.28 -10.32 12.98
C ASN A 290 -26.29 -9.19 13.25
N GLY A 291 -25.22 -9.54 13.94
CA GLY A 291 -24.05 -8.69 14.08
C GLY A 291 -23.01 -9.04 13.03
N TYR A 292 -22.11 -8.09 12.76
CA TYR A 292 -21.05 -8.25 11.78
C TYR A 292 -19.76 -7.62 12.30
N LEU A 293 -18.64 -8.30 12.11
CA LEU A 293 -17.31 -7.77 12.33
C LEU A 293 -16.71 -7.41 10.98
N ASP A 294 -16.22 -6.18 10.86
CA ASP A 294 -15.44 -5.69 9.74
C ASP A 294 -13.96 -6.04 9.99
N PHE A 295 -13.33 -5.37 10.95
CA PHE A 295 -11.94 -5.65 11.33
C PHE A 295 -11.72 -5.53 12.85
N ILE A 296 -10.61 -6.12 13.29
CA ILE A 296 -9.98 -5.83 14.58
C ILE A 296 -8.56 -5.35 14.29
N MET A 297 -8.13 -4.27 14.94
CA MET A 297 -6.76 -3.77 14.88
C MET A 297 -6.16 -3.63 16.26
N ALA A 298 -4.85 -3.83 16.36
CA ALA A 298 -4.08 -3.64 17.57
C ALA A 298 -2.81 -2.84 17.26
N GLN A 299 -2.65 -1.67 17.87
CA GLN A 299 -1.49 -0.80 17.69
C GLN A 299 -0.63 -0.81 18.95
N TYR A 300 0.66 -1.03 18.79
CA TYR A 300 1.61 -1.17 19.89
C TYR A 300 3.04 -0.80 19.46
N GLN A 301 3.94 -0.65 20.45
CA GLN A 301 5.38 -0.52 20.19
C GLN A 301 6.00 -1.89 19.94
N ARG A 302 6.62 -2.07 18.77
CA ARG A 302 7.30 -3.29 18.36
C ARG A 302 8.79 -3.05 18.31
N ASN A 303 9.58 -3.97 18.89
CA ASN A 303 11.04 -3.86 18.87
C ASN A 303 11.59 -3.89 17.44
N LEU A 304 12.59 -3.05 17.18
CA LEU A 304 13.39 -3.07 15.95
C LEU A 304 14.42 -4.19 16.05
N ASP A 305 13.97 -5.40 15.77
CA ASP A 305 14.74 -6.63 15.93
C ASP A 305 14.64 -7.50 14.67
N GLY A 306 15.79 -7.84 14.09
CA GLY A 306 15.91 -8.67 12.92
C GLY A 306 15.34 -10.09 13.10
N ALA A 307 15.28 -10.61 14.32
CA ALA A 307 14.65 -11.90 14.61
C ALA A 307 13.11 -11.83 14.63
N GLY A 308 12.54 -10.65 14.86
CA GLY A 308 11.09 -10.43 14.97
C GLY A 308 10.34 -10.38 13.64
N GLY A 309 11.04 -10.56 12.51
CA GLY A 309 10.44 -10.50 11.17
C GLY A 309 10.27 -9.08 10.62
N SER A 310 10.04 -9.00 9.32
CA SER A 310 9.93 -7.73 8.58
C SER A 310 8.61 -7.02 8.84
N PHE A 311 8.64 -5.70 8.91
CA PHE A 311 7.42 -4.89 9.06
C PHE A 311 7.60 -3.43 8.67
N MET A 312 6.49 -2.78 8.33
CA MET A 312 6.41 -1.34 8.12
C MET A 312 6.13 -0.64 9.45
N PHE A 313 6.77 0.48 9.68
CA PHE A 313 6.59 1.26 10.92
C PHE A 313 6.68 2.77 10.66
N SER A 314 6.23 3.53 11.63
CA SER A 314 6.43 4.96 11.71
C SER A 314 6.98 5.33 13.08
N LEU A 315 7.62 6.48 13.16
CA LEU A 315 8.12 7.07 14.39
C LEU A 315 7.28 8.29 14.76
N ALA A 316 7.29 8.65 16.04
CA ALA A 316 6.72 9.92 16.44
C ALA A 316 7.56 11.06 15.86
N SER A 317 6.90 11.97 15.12
CA SER A 317 7.58 13.14 14.55
C SER A 317 8.21 14.00 15.63
N GLN A 318 9.48 14.35 15.43
CA GLN A 318 10.22 15.24 16.31
C GLN A 318 10.93 16.36 15.56
N ASP A 319 10.78 16.42 14.23
CA ASP A 319 11.50 17.35 13.32
C ASP A 319 13.02 17.39 13.60
N ALA A 320 13.58 16.24 13.99
CA ALA A 320 14.97 16.08 14.37
C ALA A 320 15.52 14.75 13.84
N ALA A 321 16.84 14.72 13.67
CA ALA A 321 17.55 13.47 13.40
C ALA A 321 17.41 12.54 14.61
N GLN A 322 17.09 11.29 14.37
CA GLN A 322 17.03 10.22 15.35
C GLN A 322 17.91 9.07 14.90
N GLN A 323 18.54 8.39 15.84
CA GLN A 323 19.22 7.14 15.53
C GLN A 323 18.30 5.98 15.90
N LEU A 324 18.09 5.07 14.95
CA LEU A 324 17.47 3.77 15.19
C LEU A 324 18.54 2.75 15.59
N ALA A 325 18.21 1.87 16.49
CA ALA A 325 19.03 0.71 16.84
C ALA A 325 18.31 -0.57 16.47
N VAL A 326 18.86 -1.31 15.51
CA VAL A 326 18.33 -2.60 15.05
C VAL A 326 19.15 -3.71 15.69
N ALA A 327 18.50 -4.55 16.48
CA ALA A 327 19.11 -5.73 17.10
C ALA A 327 19.00 -6.97 16.19
N ALA A 328 19.72 -8.05 16.52
CA ALA A 328 19.68 -9.34 15.83
C ALA A 328 19.77 -9.25 14.31
N ALA A 329 20.58 -8.33 13.79
CA ALA A 329 20.73 -8.11 12.36
C ALA A 329 21.44 -9.27 11.65
N SER A 330 21.03 -9.56 10.43
CA SER A 330 21.67 -10.46 9.47
C SER A 330 22.17 -9.67 8.25
N PRO A 331 22.92 -10.26 7.34
CA PRO A 331 23.33 -9.59 6.10
C PRO A 331 22.16 -9.15 5.19
N GLU A 332 20.98 -9.69 5.38
CA GLU A 332 19.77 -9.35 4.64
C GLU A 332 18.91 -8.31 5.38
N THR A 333 19.27 -7.98 6.62
CA THR A 333 18.57 -6.98 7.40
C THR A 333 18.86 -5.59 6.84
N CYS A 334 17.83 -4.78 6.63
CA CYS A 334 17.99 -3.38 6.26
C CYS A 334 16.79 -2.54 6.74
N VAL A 335 17.01 -1.25 6.90
CA VAL A 335 15.93 -0.27 7.11
C VAL A 335 15.79 0.55 5.85
N TRP A 336 14.63 0.49 5.22
CA TRP A 336 14.29 1.26 4.02
C TRP A 336 13.45 2.48 4.41
N GLU A 337 13.94 3.67 4.09
CA GLU A 337 13.16 4.91 4.18
C GLU A 337 12.26 5.00 2.94
N LEU A 338 10.94 4.91 3.13
CA LEU A 338 10.01 4.70 2.03
C LEU A 338 9.79 5.96 1.18
N ASP A 339 10.01 7.14 1.75
CA ASP A 339 9.80 8.43 1.08
C ASP A 339 11.10 9.04 0.56
N GLY A 340 12.27 8.56 1.04
CA GLY A 340 13.59 9.12 0.73
C GLY A 340 14.42 8.31 -0.24
N ASP A 341 13.98 7.10 -0.61
CA ASP A 341 14.78 6.14 -1.40
C ASP A 341 16.16 5.86 -0.78
N VAL A 342 16.27 5.89 0.55
CA VAL A 342 17.49 5.57 1.32
C VAL A 342 17.36 4.21 1.96
N VAL A 343 18.43 3.43 1.95
CA VAL A 343 18.48 2.09 2.54
C VAL A 343 19.68 1.99 3.46
N HIS A 344 19.42 1.78 4.74
CA HIS A 344 20.46 1.55 5.73
C HIS A 344 20.73 0.05 5.88
N MET A 345 21.97 -0.34 5.74
CA MET A 345 22.44 -1.71 5.83
C MET A 345 23.39 -1.91 7.01
N PRO A 346 23.43 -3.08 7.62
CA PRO A 346 24.40 -3.37 8.66
C PRO A 346 25.82 -3.39 8.09
N PRO A 347 26.82 -2.95 8.87
CA PRO A 347 28.22 -3.22 8.55
C PRO A 347 28.49 -4.73 8.43
N ALA A 348 29.46 -5.09 7.61
CA ALA A 348 29.82 -6.49 7.40
C ALA A 348 30.11 -7.22 8.73
N GLY A 349 29.37 -8.32 8.97
CA GLY A 349 29.51 -9.15 10.17
C GLY A 349 28.88 -8.57 11.43
N ALA A 350 28.22 -7.43 11.38
CA ALA A 350 27.51 -6.87 12.52
C ALA A 350 26.23 -7.68 12.80
N THR A 351 25.96 -7.91 14.08
CA THR A 351 24.70 -8.52 14.56
C THR A 351 23.72 -7.51 15.13
N ALA A 352 24.11 -6.23 15.15
CA ALA A 352 23.28 -5.08 15.43
C ALA A 352 23.87 -3.87 14.70
N PHE A 353 23.04 -2.87 14.39
CA PHE A 353 23.52 -1.64 13.79
C PHE A 353 22.64 -0.45 14.14
N GLY A 354 23.25 0.74 14.10
CA GLY A 354 22.55 2.01 14.23
C GLY A 354 22.43 2.68 12.86
N CYS A 355 21.32 3.36 12.61
CA CYS A 355 21.15 4.22 11.45
C CYS A 355 20.50 5.54 11.81
N ASP A 356 21.04 6.63 11.27
CA ASP A 356 20.52 7.98 11.48
C ASP A 356 19.45 8.26 10.44
N VAL A 357 18.27 8.65 10.90
CA VAL A 357 17.10 8.97 10.06
C VAL A 357 16.55 10.35 10.41
N ILE A 358 15.99 11.04 9.44
CA ILE A 358 15.24 12.27 9.67
C ILE A 358 13.75 11.91 9.69
N VAL A 359 13.07 12.29 10.79
CA VAL A 359 11.67 11.92 10.98
C VAL A 359 10.80 13.16 10.90
N ASP A 360 9.88 13.17 9.94
CA ASP A 360 8.79 14.12 9.82
C ASP A 360 7.43 13.45 10.09
N GLU A 361 6.33 14.19 9.94
CA GLU A 361 4.98 13.72 10.25
C GLU A 361 4.53 12.53 9.38
N ASP A 362 5.05 12.43 8.16
CA ASP A 362 4.64 11.43 7.17
C ASP A 362 5.67 10.31 6.96
N SER A 363 6.84 10.39 7.61
CA SER A 363 7.94 9.44 7.44
C SER A 363 7.54 8.01 7.75
N LYS A 364 7.79 7.12 6.81
CA LYS A 364 7.53 5.68 6.91
C LYS A 364 8.79 4.88 6.61
N PHE A 365 8.95 3.82 7.33
CA PHE A 365 10.10 2.95 7.26
C PHE A 365 9.67 1.50 7.09
N TYR A 366 10.55 0.69 6.51
CA TYR A 366 10.38 -0.75 6.46
C TYR A 366 11.63 -1.45 6.99
N LEU A 367 11.48 -2.18 8.10
CA LEU A 367 12.52 -3.11 8.55
C LEU A 367 12.37 -4.41 7.75
N SER A 368 13.37 -4.72 6.93
CA SER A 368 13.48 -6.00 6.25
C SER A 368 14.44 -6.92 7.01
N THR A 369 14.06 -8.15 7.21
CA THR A 369 14.88 -9.18 7.86
C THR A 369 15.23 -10.32 6.91
N ALA A 370 14.51 -10.40 5.79
CA ALA A 370 14.73 -11.35 4.71
C ALA A 370 14.18 -10.79 3.40
N TYR A 371 14.82 -11.12 2.30
CA TYR A 371 14.33 -10.72 0.98
C TYR A 371 13.23 -11.65 0.51
N LYS A 372 12.19 -11.06 -0.10
CA LYS A 372 11.11 -11.78 -0.75
C LYS A 372 11.42 -12.01 -2.22
N THR A 373 10.76 -12.96 -2.84
CA THR A 373 10.87 -13.21 -4.27
C THR A 373 9.56 -12.79 -4.94
N PRO A 374 9.60 -11.97 -5.99
CA PRO A 374 8.37 -11.63 -6.71
C PRO A 374 7.83 -12.85 -7.46
N THR A 375 6.54 -12.83 -7.75
CA THR A 375 5.86 -13.95 -8.42
C THR A 375 5.89 -13.74 -9.93
N TYR A 376 6.41 -14.74 -10.63
CA TYR A 376 6.35 -14.83 -12.07
C TYR A 376 5.01 -15.45 -12.48
N ARG A 377 4.24 -14.70 -13.26
CA ARG A 377 3.11 -15.27 -14.01
C ARG A 377 3.48 -15.29 -15.48
N ARG A 378 3.48 -16.46 -16.08
CA ARG A 378 3.72 -16.62 -17.52
C ARG A 378 2.66 -15.83 -18.27
N SER A 379 2.93 -14.56 -18.54
CA SER A 379 2.14 -13.75 -19.44
C SER A 379 2.54 -14.16 -20.84
N THR A 380 1.60 -14.66 -21.63
CA THR A 380 1.77 -14.87 -23.06
C THR A 380 1.79 -13.55 -23.85
N ARG A 381 1.60 -12.43 -23.17
CA ARG A 381 1.69 -11.10 -23.77
C ARG A 381 3.05 -10.48 -23.44
N VAL A 382 3.89 -10.40 -24.44
CA VAL A 382 4.86 -9.30 -24.52
C VAL A 382 4.01 -8.04 -24.57
N LEU A 383 4.04 -7.27 -23.49
CA LEU A 383 3.39 -5.97 -23.53
C LEU A 383 4.14 -5.14 -24.57
N ASN A 384 3.46 -4.81 -25.66
CA ASN A 384 3.87 -3.68 -26.48
C ASN A 384 3.02 -2.49 -26.02
N PRO A 385 3.41 -1.84 -24.93
CA PRO A 385 2.62 -0.78 -24.33
C PRO A 385 2.51 0.43 -25.24
N THR A 386 3.51 0.63 -26.08
CA THR A 386 3.54 1.72 -27.05
C THR A 386 2.38 1.63 -28.04
N SER A 387 2.08 0.44 -28.58
CA SER A 387 0.96 0.31 -29.51
C SER A 387 -0.40 0.47 -28.82
N PHE A 388 -0.57 -0.06 -27.61
CA PHE A 388 -1.80 0.05 -26.86
C PHE A 388 -2.08 1.49 -26.40
N LEU A 389 -1.09 2.15 -25.80
CA LEU A 389 -1.22 3.52 -25.35
C LEU A 389 -1.34 4.51 -26.51
N ASN A 390 -0.58 4.32 -27.59
CA ASN A 390 -0.73 5.15 -28.78
C ASN A 390 -2.14 5.04 -29.36
N ASN A 391 -2.75 3.84 -29.32
CA ASN A 391 -4.15 3.68 -29.73
C ASN A 391 -5.12 4.42 -28.81
N LEU A 392 -4.92 4.37 -27.47
CA LEU A 392 -5.77 5.09 -26.52
C LEU A 392 -5.56 6.60 -26.60
N MET A 393 -4.32 7.05 -26.71
CA MET A 393 -3.96 8.48 -26.77
C MET A 393 -4.27 9.12 -28.11
N ALA A 394 -4.34 8.33 -29.18
CA ALA A 394 -4.79 8.79 -30.49
C ALA A 394 -6.34 8.89 -30.60
N LEU A 395 -7.08 8.48 -29.56
CA LEU A 395 -8.53 8.68 -29.57
C LEU A 395 -8.84 10.18 -29.58
N PRO A 396 -9.75 10.63 -30.43
CA PRO A 396 -10.19 12.02 -30.43
C PRO A 396 -10.89 12.34 -29.11
N PRO A 397 -10.99 13.64 -28.73
CA PRO A 397 -11.72 14.04 -27.55
C PRO A 397 -13.11 13.40 -27.52
N THR A 398 -13.38 12.65 -26.47
CA THR A 398 -14.55 11.76 -26.38
C THR A 398 -15.40 12.14 -25.19
N THR A 399 -16.69 12.43 -25.41
CA THR A 399 -17.65 12.74 -24.36
C THR A 399 -18.39 11.51 -23.82
N TYR A 400 -18.32 10.39 -24.54
CA TYR A 400 -18.92 9.12 -24.13
C TYR A 400 -17.96 7.97 -24.45
N LEU A 401 -17.31 7.45 -23.42
CA LEU A 401 -16.40 6.31 -23.52
C LEU A 401 -17.12 5.05 -23.03
N LEU A 402 -17.16 4.00 -23.87
CA LEU A 402 -17.67 2.69 -23.50
C LEU A 402 -16.50 1.71 -23.41
N ILE A 403 -16.25 1.21 -22.19
CA ILE A 403 -15.20 0.20 -21.93
C ILE A 403 -15.87 -1.15 -21.77
N THR A 404 -15.41 -2.16 -22.52
CA THR A 404 -16.00 -3.49 -22.50
C THR A 404 -14.95 -4.56 -22.81
N SER A 405 -15.32 -5.84 -22.73
CA SER A 405 -14.47 -6.92 -23.24
C SER A 405 -14.63 -7.08 -24.76
N GLU A 406 -13.62 -7.65 -25.43
CA GLU A 406 -13.67 -7.92 -26.88
C GLU A 406 -14.89 -8.77 -27.26
N ALA A 407 -15.34 -9.66 -26.36
CA ALA A 407 -16.52 -10.50 -26.60
C ALA A 407 -17.82 -9.70 -26.84
N PHE A 408 -17.92 -8.48 -26.31
CA PHE A 408 -19.08 -7.60 -26.43
C PHE A 408 -18.84 -6.39 -27.34
N ARG A 409 -17.72 -6.35 -28.09
CA ARG A 409 -17.38 -5.21 -28.95
C ARG A 409 -18.50 -4.87 -29.91
N LYS A 410 -19.11 -5.86 -30.56
CA LYS A 410 -20.16 -5.66 -31.55
C LYS A 410 -21.39 -4.95 -30.98
N GLU A 411 -21.85 -5.36 -29.82
CA GLU A 411 -22.98 -4.76 -29.09
C GLU A 411 -22.64 -3.35 -28.62
N ALA A 412 -21.41 -3.17 -28.13
CA ALA A 412 -20.89 -1.88 -27.72
C ALA A 412 -20.84 -0.87 -28.87
N GLU A 413 -20.43 -1.28 -30.08
CA GLU A 413 -20.41 -0.46 -31.29
C GLU A 413 -21.82 -0.02 -31.71
N LEU A 414 -22.82 -0.88 -31.55
CA LEU A 414 -24.23 -0.51 -31.79
C LEU A 414 -24.69 0.58 -30.85
N LEU A 415 -24.36 0.46 -29.56
CA LEU A 415 -24.69 1.46 -28.55
C LEU A 415 -23.97 2.79 -28.80
N VAL A 416 -22.68 2.74 -29.09
CA VAL A 416 -21.89 3.94 -29.44
C VAL A 416 -22.45 4.61 -30.68
N SER A 417 -22.81 3.87 -31.71
CA SER A 417 -23.46 4.40 -32.95
C SER A 417 -24.79 5.06 -32.61
N HIS A 418 -25.61 4.46 -31.77
CA HIS A 418 -26.84 5.07 -31.31
C HIS A 418 -26.59 6.40 -30.57
N ARG A 419 -25.62 6.44 -29.65
CA ARG A 419 -25.25 7.64 -28.90
C ARG A 419 -24.75 8.79 -29.79
N LYS A 420 -23.96 8.45 -30.81
CA LYS A 420 -23.52 9.41 -31.84
C LYS A 420 -24.71 10.00 -32.61
N ASN A 421 -25.59 9.12 -33.11
CA ASN A 421 -26.66 9.52 -34.03
C ASN A 421 -27.83 10.22 -33.31
N VAL A 422 -28.20 9.80 -32.10
CA VAL A 422 -29.38 10.30 -31.41
C VAL A 422 -29.02 11.42 -30.46
N ALA A 423 -27.89 11.30 -29.74
CA ALA A 423 -27.49 12.30 -28.72
C ALA A 423 -26.38 13.24 -29.20
N GLY A 424 -25.86 13.08 -30.40
CA GLY A 424 -24.79 13.93 -30.95
C GLY A 424 -23.47 13.85 -30.19
N LEU A 425 -23.24 12.76 -29.43
CA LEU A 425 -22.07 12.62 -28.59
C LEU A 425 -20.83 12.18 -29.42
N SER A 426 -19.65 12.69 -29.05
CA SER A 426 -18.40 12.07 -29.48
C SER A 426 -18.21 10.80 -28.66
N ALA A 427 -18.38 9.63 -29.25
CA ALA A 427 -18.43 8.35 -28.55
C ALA A 427 -17.42 7.35 -29.09
N GLN A 428 -16.80 6.55 -28.22
CA GLN A 428 -15.78 5.54 -28.58
C GLN A 428 -15.99 4.25 -27.79
N VAL A 429 -15.54 3.12 -28.38
CA VAL A 429 -15.44 1.82 -27.70
C VAL A 429 -13.96 1.52 -27.44
N VAL A 430 -13.66 1.05 -26.24
CA VAL A 430 -12.36 0.50 -25.85
C VAL A 430 -12.57 -0.91 -25.31
N THR A 431 -11.76 -1.88 -25.74
CA THR A 431 -11.81 -3.28 -25.30
C THR A 431 -10.47 -3.78 -24.80
#